data_a2503ff1fcc1ec7d93addcfe77eab4a9
#
_entry.id   a2503ff1fcc1ec7d93addcfe77eab4a9
#
_cell.length_a   1.000
_cell.length_b   1.000
_cell.length_c   1.000
_cell.angle_alpha   90.00
_cell.angle_beta   90.00
_cell.angle_gamma   90.00
#
_symmetry.space_group_name_H-M   'P 1'
#
loop_
_entity.id
_entity.type
_entity.pdbx_description
1 polymer ?
#
loop_
_entity_poly.entity_id
_entity_poly.type
_entity_poly.pdbx_seq_one_letter_code
_entity_poly.pdbx_strand_id
1 'polypeptide(L)'
;MSELRAIRIERGPQGFGGPLIIRPTEQKNKVMYITGGGTAPECLKKIVELSGMTPVDGFHGSAPEEELAMVIVDCGGTLRCGIYPQKRIPTVNVMPVGKSGPLANFITEDIYVSAVTSKQISLAEEGEAVQAAEVSEKKEEKAVKFNADQKVSETLAAQENKSIITKVGLGVGKFVNTFYQAGRDAIQTCITTLLPFMAFVSLLVGIINGSGFGNAFAKLLTPL
;
A
#
# COMPACT_ATOMS: atom_id res chain seq x y z
N MET A 1 17.48 15.81 22.56
CA MET A 1 16.23 15.07 22.31
C MET A 1 15.36 16.05 21.51
N SER A 2 14.93 15.66 20.32
CA SER A 2 14.01 16.49 19.53
C SER A 2 12.67 16.57 20.26
N GLU A 3 12.14 17.79 20.40
CA GLU A 3 10.84 18.02 21.00
C GLU A 3 9.74 17.34 20.17
N LEU A 4 8.93 16.50 20.81
CA LEU A 4 7.81 15.83 20.13
C LEU A 4 6.68 16.83 19.93
N ARG A 5 6.24 17.01 18.69
CA ARG A 5 5.19 17.97 18.31
C ARG A 5 4.08 17.28 17.51
N ALA A 6 2.86 17.75 17.71
CA ALA A 6 1.71 17.25 16.95
C ALA A 6 1.78 17.73 15.50
N ILE A 7 1.44 16.83 14.57
CA ILE A 7 1.36 17.13 13.15
C ILE A 7 -0.04 16.85 12.61
N ARG A 8 -0.42 17.62 11.61
CA ARG A 8 -1.65 17.46 10.84
C ARG A 8 -1.28 16.97 9.44
N ILE A 9 -1.94 15.91 8.99
CA ILE A 9 -1.74 15.32 7.69
C ILE A 9 -3.06 15.32 6.94
N GLU A 10 -3.12 16.07 5.85
CA GLU A 10 -4.29 16.17 4.99
C GLU A 10 -4.19 15.20 3.80
N ARG A 11 -5.32 14.88 3.19
CA ARG A 11 -5.35 14.13 1.95
C ARG A 11 -4.80 14.96 0.80
N GLY A 12 -4.07 14.32 -0.10
CA GLY A 12 -3.68 14.94 -1.36
C GLY A 12 -4.79 14.91 -2.41
N PRO A 13 -4.52 15.44 -3.61
CA PRO A 13 -5.45 15.39 -4.74
C PRO A 13 -5.88 13.95 -5.04
N GLN A 14 -7.18 13.71 -5.20
CA GLN A 14 -7.79 12.38 -5.41
C GLN A 14 -7.56 11.39 -4.26
N GLY A 15 -7.04 11.84 -3.13
CA GLY A 15 -6.89 11.02 -1.93
C GLY A 15 -8.20 10.81 -1.17
N PHE A 16 -8.14 9.90 -0.20
CA PHE A 16 -9.24 9.55 0.69
C PHE A 16 -8.83 9.77 2.16
N GLY A 17 -9.79 10.10 3.00
CA GLY A 17 -9.66 10.19 4.45
C GLY A 17 -9.04 11.46 4.97
N GLY A 18 -8.64 11.45 6.24
CA GLY A 18 -8.07 12.60 6.94
C GLY A 18 -9.01 13.78 7.13
N PRO A 19 -8.53 14.89 7.73
CA PRO A 19 -7.15 15.05 8.21
C PRO A 19 -6.82 14.15 9.40
N LEU A 20 -5.60 13.60 9.44
CA LEU A 20 -5.10 12.89 10.60
C LEU A 20 -4.27 13.84 11.47
N ILE A 21 -4.57 13.87 12.76
CA ILE A 21 -3.79 14.60 13.76
C ILE A 21 -3.01 13.57 14.56
N ILE A 22 -1.70 13.55 14.39
CA ILE A 22 -0.80 12.64 15.06
C ILE A 22 -0.09 13.38 16.18
N ARG A 23 -0.28 12.93 17.41
CA ARG A 23 0.39 13.43 18.61
C ARG A 23 1.36 12.36 19.12
N PRO A 24 2.64 12.42 18.78
CA PRO A 24 3.60 11.49 19.32
C PRO A 24 3.74 11.68 20.82
N THR A 25 3.95 10.59 21.54
CA THR A 25 4.23 10.56 22.98
C THR A 25 5.57 9.89 23.22
N GLU A 26 6.12 9.95 24.42
CA GLU A 26 7.37 9.26 24.75
C GLU A 26 7.31 7.76 24.47
N GLN A 27 6.14 7.14 24.61
CA GLN A 27 5.91 5.73 24.34
C GLN A 27 5.64 5.45 22.86
N LYS A 28 4.82 6.32 22.19
CA LYS A 28 4.44 6.20 20.78
C LYS A 28 5.10 7.31 19.97
N ASN A 29 6.36 7.12 19.61
CA ASN A 29 7.14 8.13 18.90
C ASN A 29 7.81 7.61 17.62
N LYS A 30 7.44 6.42 17.14
CA LYS A 30 8.01 5.85 15.94
C LYS A 30 7.08 6.01 14.74
N VAL A 31 7.64 6.38 13.60
CA VAL A 31 6.99 6.35 12.30
C VAL A 31 7.63 5.25 11.46
N MET A 32 6.87 4.19 11.18
CA MET A 32 7.36 3.10 10.34
C MET A 32 6.95 3.34 8.88
N TYR A 33 7.85 3.13 7.93
CA TYR A 33 7.52 3.20 6.51
C TYR A 33 7.75 1.85 5.84
N ILE A 34 6.79 1.45 4.99
CA ILE A 34 6.80 0.21 4.22
C ILE A 34 6.44 0.55 2.78
N THR A 35 7.45 0.97 2.04
CA THR A 35 7.32 1.41 0.66
C THR A 35 7.99 0.43 -0.29
N GLY A 36 7.55 0.40 -1.55
CA GLY A 36 8.13 -0.49 -2.55
C GLY A 36 9.63 -0.29 -2.71
N GLY A 37 10.38 -1.40 -2.56
CA GLY A 37 11.84 -1.37 -2.67
C GLY A 37 12.59 -0.81 -1.45
N GLY A 38 11.92 -0.54 -0.32
CA GLY A 38 12.55 -0.03 0.90
C GLY A 38 13.04 1.42 0.82
N THR A 39 12.67 2.15 -0.23
CA THR A 39 13.05 3.56 -0.36
C THR A 39 12.20 4.43 0.55
N ALA A 40 12.84 5.30 1.34
CA ALA A 40 12.14 6.24 2.20
C ALA A 40 11.24 7.19 1.36
N PRO A 41 9.94 7.31 1.69
CA PRO A 41 9.03 8.18 0.95
C PRO A 41 9.36 9.66 1.19
N GLU A 42 9.11 10.50 0.20
CA GLU A 42 9.40 11.94 0.27
C GLU A 42 8.77 12.62 1.50
N CYS A 43 7.57 12.23 1.85
CA CYS A 43 6.84 12.79 2.99
C CYS A 43 7.47 12.46 4.35
N LEU A 44 8.25 11.37 4.47
CA LEU A 44 8.88 10.94 5.72
C LEU A 44 9.79 12.01 6.32
N LYS A 45 10.64 12.62 5.50
CA LYS A 45 11.56 13.68 5.95
C LYS A 45 10.80 14.81 6.62
N LYS A 46 9.72 15.28 6.00
CA LYS A 46 8.88 16.36 6.53
C LYS A 46 8.17 15.97 7.83
N ILE A 47 7.68 14.73 7.90
CA ILE A 47 7.06 14.18 9.11
C ILE A 47 8.04 14.18 10.28
N VAL A 48 9.24 13.63 10.07
CA VAL A 48 10.28 13.55 11.11
C VAL A 48 10.72 14.94 11.56
N GLU A 49 10.95 15.86 10.61
CA GLU A 49 11.37 17.24 10.89
C GLU A 49 10.35 18.00 11.75
N LEU A 50 9.06 17.86 11.45
CA LEU A 50 8.01 18.59 12.17
C LEU A 50 7.62 17.92 13.49
N SER A 51 7.57 16.60 13.54
CA SER A 51 7.05 15.86 14.70
C SER A 51 8.11 15.45 15.71
N GLY A 52 9.38 15.35 15.30
CA GLY A 52 10.44 14.77 16.13
C GLY A 52 10.39 13.25 16.26
N MET A 53 9.51 12.57 15.53
CA MET A 53 9.40 11.10 15.58
C MET A 53 10.62 10.39 14.97
N THR A 54 10.89 9.18 15.47
CA THR A 54 11.98 8.33 14.98
C THR A 54 11.51 7.47 13.79
N PRO A 55 12.16 7.56 12.62
CA PRO A 55 11.80 6.73 11.48
C PRO A 55 12.29 5.30 11.64
N VAL A 56 11.49 4.32 11.21
CA VAL A 56 11.81 2.89 11.19
C VAL A 56 11.53 2.34 9.81
N ASP A 57 12.54 1.69 9.21
CA ASP A 57 12.38 1.00 7.94
C ASP A 57 11.71 -0.36 8.19
N GLY A 58 10.46 -0.50 7.77
CA GLY A 58 9.69 -1.71 7.95
C GLY A 58 10.07 -2.88 7.02
N PHE A 59 11.03 -2.69 6.08
CA PHE A 59 11.62 -3.78 5.30
C PHE A 59 12.81 -4.42 6.00
N HIS A 60 13.62 -3.62 6.69
CA HIS A 60 14.86 -4.08 7.31
C HIS A 60 14.72 -4.26 8.83
N GLY A 61 13.63 -3.79 9.40
CA GLY A 61 13.37 -3.89 10.82
C GLY A 61 11.88 -3.89 11.15
N SER A 62 11.57 -4.00 12.44
CA SER A 62 10.22 -3.83 12.95
C SER A 62 10.27 -3.05 14.26
N ALA A 63 9.19 -2.36 14.57
CA ALA A 63 8.97 -1.78 15.88
C ALA A 63 7.74 -2.41 16.52
N PRO A 64 7.70 -2.55 17.86
CA PRO A 64 6.49 -2.95 18.55
C PRO A 64 5.33 -2.03 18.19
N GLU A 65 4.13 -2.59 18.01
CA GLU A 65 2.95 -1.83 17.62
C GLU A 65 2.60 -0.72 18.62
N GLU A 66 2.94 -0.95 19.88
CA GLU A 66 2.72 -0.02 20.99
C GLU A 66 3.60 1.24 20.90
N GLU A 67 4.72 1.18 20.17
CA GLU A 67 5.62 2.31 19.96
C GLU A 67 5.34 3.08 18.66
N LEU A 68 4.45 2.53 17.81
CA LEU A 68 4.11 3.15 16.53
C LEU A 68 3.10 4.27 16.71
N ALA A 69 3.48 5.49 16.42
CA ALA A 69 2.59 6.63 16.32
C ALA A 69 1.81 6.61 15.00
N MET A 70 2.45 6.15 13.91
CA MET A 70 1.84 6.04 12.59
C MET A 70 2.66 5.14 11.67
N VAL A 71 2.04 4.73 10.57
CA VAL A 71 2.69 3.96 9.51
C VAL A 71 2.48 4.64 8.15
N ILE A 72 3.54 4.66 7.34
CA ILE A 72 3.49 5.12 5.95
C ILE A 72 3.58 3.91 5.03
N VAL A 73 2.66 3.79 4.09
CA VAL A 73 2.61 2.71 3.11
C VAL A 73 2.62 3.24 1.68
N ASP A 74 3.12 2.45 0.78
CA ASP A 74 2.99 2.61 -0.67
C ASP A 74 2.13 1.44 -1.17
N CYS A 75 0.83 1.65 -1.24
CA CYS A 75 -0.10 0.57 -1.48
C CYS A 75 -1.15 0.94 -2.53
N GLY A 76 -1.14 0.22 -3.64
CA GLY A 76 -2.11 0.40 -4.73
C GLY A 76 -3.49 -0.24 -4.50
N GLY A 77 -3.93 -0.44 -3.24
CA GLY A 77 -5.26 -0.97 -2.93
C GLY A 77 -5.27 -2.47 -2.58
N THR A 78 -4.17 -3.01 -2.13
CA THR A 78 -4.04 -4.41 -1.68
C THR A 78 -4.29 -4.54 -0.17
N LEU A 79 -4.02 -5.72 0.39
CA LEU A 79 -4.16 -6.02 1.82
C LEU A 79 -3.42 -5.01 2.72
N ARG A 80 -2.25 -4.54 2.31
CA ARG A 80 -1.37 -3.65 3.10
C ARG A 80 -2.05 -2.35 3.51
N CYS A 81 -2.94 -1.80 2.68
CA CYS A 81 -3.69 -0.57 3.00
C CYS A 81 -4.52 -0.70 4.29
N GLY A 82 -5.04 -1.89 4.57
CA GLY A 82 -5.95 -2.11 5.70
C GLY A 82 -5.35 -2.80 6.92
N ILE A 83 -4.12 -3.33 6.83
CA ILE A 83 -3.49 -4.06 7.95
C ILE A 83 -3.34 -3.17 9.19
N TYR A 84 -2.79 -1.98 9.02
CA TYR A 84 -2.55 -1.05 10.14
C TYR A 84 -3.83 -0.35 10.60
N PRO A 85 -4.72 0.12 9.72
CA PRO A 85 -6.04 0.58 10.12
C PRO A 85 -6.84 -0.44 10.94
N GLN A 86 -6.75 -1.74 10.62
CA GLN A 86 -7.37 -2.82 11.40
C GLN A 86 -6.86 -2.84 12.85
N LYS A 87 -5.60 -2.53 13.06
CA LYS A 87 -4.94 -2.45 14.38
C LYS A 87 -5.09 -1.08 15.04
N ARG A 88 -5.90 -0.20 14.47
CA ARG A 88 -6.09 1.19 14.91
C ARG A 88 -4.78 2.00 14.95
N ILE A 89 -3.86 1.70 14.04
CA ILE A 89 -2.63 2.49 13.86
C ILE A 89 -2.87 3.47 12.71
N PRO A 90 -2.68 4.79 12.96
CA PRO A 90 -2.81 5.81 11.93
C PRO A 90 -1.97 5.49 10.70
N THR A 91 -2.60 5.49 9.53
CA THR A 91 -1.97 5.03 8.30
C THR A 91 -2.01 6.10 7.22
N VAL A 92 -0.84 6.41 6.71
CA VAL A 92 -0.63 7.34 5.59
C VAL A 92 -0.25 6.55 4.35
N ASN A 93 -0.99 6.70 3.27
CA ASN A 93 -0.65 6.12 1.98
C ASN A 93 -0.15 7.20 1.02
N VAL A 94 1.00 6.98 0.41
CA VAL A 94 1.53 7.90 -0.61
C VAL A 94 0.76 7.79 -1.94
N MET A 95 0.11 6.66 -2.18
CA MET A 95 -0.73 6.43 -3.37
C MET A 95 -2.15 6.99 -3.17
N PRO A 96 -2.82 7.50 -4.23
CA PRO A 96 -4.17 8.04 -4.16
C PRO A 96 -5.24 6.92 -4.13
N VAL A 97 -5.21 6.10 -3.09
CA VAL A 97 -6.09 4.94 -2.94
C VAL A 97 -6.96 5.09 -1.69
N GLY A 98 -8.27 4.97 -1.88
CA GLY A 98 -9.24 4.99 -0.80
C GLY A 98 -9.57 3.60 -0.25
N LYS A 99 -10.83 3.38 0.11
CA LYS A 99 -11.35 2.10 0.62
C LYS A 99 -11.22 1.00 -0.42
N SER A 100 -10.15 0.23 -0.34
CA SER A 100 -9.84 -0.81 -1.31
C SER A 100 -9.15 -2.00 -0.65
N GLY A 101 -9.28 -3.15 -1.29
CA GLY A 101 -8.69 -4.41 -0.84
C GLY A 101 -9.54 -5.18 0.18
N PRO A 102 -9.04 -6.33 0.62
CA PRO A 102 -9.79 -7.25 1.50
C PRO A 102 -10.14 -6.68 2.88
N LEU A 103 -9.38 -5.69 3.34
CA LEU A 103 -9.56 -5.03 4.64
C LEU A 103 -10.14 -3.61 4.51
N ALA A 104 -10.85 -3.30 3.41
CA ALA A 104 -11.42 -1.99 3.14
C ALA A 104 -12.36 -1.49 4.25
N ASN A 105 -13.01 -2.38 4.99
CA ASN A 105 -13.91 -2.04 6.10
C ASN A 105 -13.20 -1.32 7.26
N PHE A 106 -11.90 -1.53 7.43
CA PHE A 106 -11.10 -0.89 8.47
C PHE A 106 -10.49 0.44 8.02
N ILE A 107 -10.57 0.75 6.72
CA ILE A 107 -10.09 2.01 6.16
C ILE A 107 -11.18 3.06 6.34
N THR A 108 -11.08 3.84 7.42
CA THR A 108 -11.99 4.91 7.76
C THR A 108 -11.25 6.26 7.75
N GLU A 109 -11.99 7.36 7.64
CA GLU A 109 -11.42 8.69 7.49
C GLU A 109 -10.63 9.17 8.72
N ASP A 110 -10.95 8.61 9.89
CA ASP A 110 -10.33 8.92 11.18
C ASP A 110 -8.97 8.24 11.39
N ILE A 111 -8.63 7.22 10.60
CA ILE A 111 -7.42 6.41 10.80
C ILE A 111 -6.53 6.32 9.56
N TYR A 112 -7.04 6.74 8.42
CA TYR A 112 -6.35 6.57 7.14
C TYR A 112 -6.43 7.84 6.30
N VAL A 113 -5.31 8.17 5.65
CA VAL A 113 -5.22 9.28 4.69
C VAL A 113 -4.35 8.89 3.51
N SER A 114 -4.72 9.30 2.31
CA SER A 114 -4.00 8.91 1.09
C SER A 114 -3.67 10.07 0.15
N ALA A 115 -2.84 9.77 -0.86
CA ALA A 115 -2.23 10.74 -1.78
C ALA A 115 -1.35 11.78 -1.06
N VAL A 116 -0.66 11.37 0.01
CA VAL A 116 0.11 12.29 0.84
C VAL A 116 1.52 12.49 0.28
N THR A 117 1.87 13.74 0.08
CA THR A 117 3.22 14.21 -0.22
C THR A 117 3.68 15.15 0.90
N SER A 118 4.88 15.69 0.80
CA SER A 118 5.40 16.67 1.76
C SER A 118 4.52 17.94 1.90
N LYS A 119 3.69 18.27 0.90
CA LYS A 119 2.83 19.47 0.89
C LYS A 119 1.62 19.37 1.82
N GLN A 120 1.14 18.16 2.10
CA GLN A 120 -0.05 17.91 2.92
C GLN A 120 0.27 17.79 4.42
N ILE A 121 1.50 18.09 4.83
CA ILE A 121 1.95 17.93 6.22
C ILE A 121 2.25 19.28 6.83
N SER A 122 1.62 19.58 7.95
CA SER A 122 1.78 20.80 8.73
C SER A 122 1.84 20.51 10.23
N LEU A 123 2.20 21.49 11.03
CA LEU A 123 2.03 21.41 12.48
C LEU A 123 0.53 21.47 12.80
N ALA A 124 0.09 20.69 13.78
CA ALA A 124 -1.27 20.78 14.28
C ALA A 124 -1.41 22.01 15.19
N GLU A 125 -2.56 22.70 15.13
CA GLU A 125 -2.86 23.81 16.02
C GLU A 125 -3.23 23.32 17.42
N GLU A 126 -2.96 24.12 18.45
CA GLU A 126 -3.35 23.84 19.83
C GLU A 126 -4.89 23.86 19.91
N GLY A 127 -5.49 22.68 20.19
CA GLY A 127 -6.95 22.56 20.33
C GLY A 127 -7.64 21.72 19.25
N GLU A 128 -6.96 21.32 18.18
CA GLU A 128 -7.53 20.38 17.21
C GLU A 128 -7.77 19.01 17.86
N ALA A 129 -9.00 18.49 17.71
CA ALA A 129 -9.41 17.23 18.30
C ALA A 129 -8.58 16.05 17.78
N VAL A 130 -8.07 15.24 18.69
CA VAL A 130 -7.40 13.97 18.37
C VAL A 130 -8.41 12.98 17.85
N GLN A 131 -8.40 12.64 16.56
CA GLN A 131 -9.30 11.64 15.99
C GLN A 131 -8.82 10.19 16.16
N ALA A 132 -7.68 9.95 16.77
CA ALA A 132 -7.11 8.60 16.81
C ALA A 132 -6.32 8.26 18.07
N ALA A 133 -6.80 8.51 19.28
CA ALA A 133 -6.14 7.94 20.47
C ALA A 133 -6.98 7.90 21.76
N GLU A 134 -8.28 7.66 21.69
CA GLU A 134 -8.99 7.16 22.87
C GLU A 134 -9.70 5.87 22.50
N VAL A 135 -9.03 4.79 22.81
CA VAL A 135 -9.66 3.48 22.90
C VAL A 135 -10.54 3.50 24.13
N SER A 136 -11.81 3.80 23.95
CA SER A 136 -12.80 3.37 24.93
C SER A 136 -12.88 1.83 24.85
N GLU A 137 -12.44 1.20 25.91
CA GLU A 137 -12.83 -0.15 26.26
C GLU A 137 -14.35 -0.28 26.17
N LYS A 138 -14.87 -0.90 25.13
CA LYS A 138 -16.10 -1.68 25.10
C LYS A 138 -16.44 -2.12 23.68
N LYS A 139 -16.05 -3.31 23.38
CA LYS A 139 -16.77 -4.45 22.82
C LYS A 139 -15.77 -5.44 22.27
N GLU A 140 -15.61 -6.53 23.00
CA GLU A 140 -15.11 -7.80 22.45
C GLU A 140 -16.05 -8.20 21.30
N GLU A 141 -15.70 -7.85 20.08
CA GLU A 141 -16.09 -8.63 18.92
C GLU A 141 -14.91 -9.54 18.61
N LYS A 142 -15.17 -10.83 18.73
CA LYS A 142 -14.26 -11.95 18.59
C LYS A 142 -13.23 -11.69 17.49
N ALA A 143 -11.99 -11.49 17.91
CA ALA A 143 -10.84 -11.49 17.02
C ALA A 143 -10.81 -12.82 16.26
N VAL A 144 -11.03 -12.77 14.96
CA VAL A 144 -10.85 -13.93 14.09
C VAL A 144 -9.35 -14.20 14.05
N LYS A 145 -8.92 -15.25 14.74
CA LYS A 145 -7.54 -15.74 14.68
C LYS A 145 -7.30 -16.26 13.27
N PHE A 146 -6.56 -15.52 12.48
CA PHE A 146 -6.07 -15.98 11.19
C PHE A 146 -4.94 -17.00 11.41
N ASN A 147 -5.20 -18.25 11.03
CA ASN A 147 -4.15 -19.24 10.93
C ASN A 147 -3.39 -19.02 9.60
N ALA A 148 -2.08 -18.96 9.67
CA ALA A 148 -1.21 -18.71 8.52
C ALA A 148 -1.34 -19.73 7.37
N ASP A 149 -1.91 -20.89 7.64
CA ASP A 149 -2.05 -22.01 6.70
C ASP A 149 -3.44 -22.15 6.06
N GLN A 150 -4.40 -21.27 6.39
CA GLN A 150 -5.75 -21.32 5.78
C GLN A 150 -5.97 -20.17 4.79
N LYS A 151 -6.44 -20.51 3.59
CA LYS A 151 -6.82 -19.51 2.59
C LYS A 151 -7.94 -18.62 3.13
N VAL A 152 -7.76 -17.31 3.05
CA VAL A 152 -8.70 -16.26 3.52
C VAL A 152 -10.14 -16.48 3.02
N SER A 153 -10.31 -17.17 1.89
CA SER A 153 -11.61 -17.53 1.33
C SER A 153 -12.41 -18.54 2.15
N GLU A 154 -11.74 -19.39 2.93
CA GLU A 154 -12.42 -20.45 3.72
C GLU A 154 -12.88 -19.93 5.07
N THR A 155 -12.15 -18.99 5.67
CA THR A 155 -12.54 -18.35 6.95
C THR A 155 -13.76 -17.42 6.78
N LEU A 156 -13.94 -16.82 5.62
CA LEU A 156 -15.10 -15.98 5.30
C LEU A 156 -16.36 -16.80 4.98
N ALA A 157 -16.19 -18.06 4.58
CA ALA A 157 -17.32 -18.97 4.30
C ALA A 157 -17.94 -19.56 5.57
N ALA A 158 -17.21 -19.57 6.70
CA ALA A 158 -17.66 -20.16 7.97
C ALA A 158 -18.54 -19.24 8.83
N GLN A 159 -18.81 -18.01 8.43
CA GLN A 159 -19.79 -17.14 9.10
C GLN A 159 -21.21 -17.41 8.56
N GLU A 160 -21.88 -18.37 9.15
CA GLU A 160 -23.32 -18.59 8.98
C GLU A 160 -24.10 -17.39 9.55
N ASN A 161 -24.68 -16.63 8.68
CA ASN A 161 -25.85 -15.74 8.74
C ASN A 161 -25.65 -14.44 7.93
N LYS A 162 -25.34 -14.59 6.66
CA LYS A 162 -25.38 -13.45 5.74
C LYS A 162 -26.53 -13.64 4.74
N SER A 163 -27.41 -12.64 4.66
CA SER A 163 -28.48 -12.54 3.67
C SER A 163 -27.96 -12.91 2.27
N ILE A 164 -28.78 -13.55 1.45
CA ILE A 164 -28.46 -13.99 0.08
C ILE A 164 -27.86 -12.83 -0.75
N ILE A 165 -28.32 -11.60 -0.51
CA ILE A 165 -27.83 -10.37 -1.15
C ILE A 165 -26.35 -10.13 -0.83
N THR A 166 -25.91 -10.39 0.39
CA THR A 166 -24.51 -10.22 0.80
C THR A 166 -23.59 -11.28 0.16
N LYS A 167 -24.08 -12.51 -0.01
CA LYS A 167 -23.32 -13.60 -0.68
C LYS A 167 -23.14 -13.31 -2.18
N VAL A 168 -24.17 -12.81 -2.85
CA VAL A 168 -24.10 -12.42 -4.27
C VAL A 168 -23.19 -11.21 -4.45
N GLY A 169 -23.30 -10.18 -3.58
CA GLY A 169 -22.45 -9.00 -3.63
C GLY A 169 -20.96 -9.31 -3.42
N LEU A 170 -20.63 -10.23 -2.51
CA LEU A 170 -19.27 -10.70 -2.29
C LEU A 170 -18.72 -11.50 -3.49
N GLY A 171 -19.58 -12.29 -4.15
CA GLY A 171 -19.21 -13.03 -5.37
C GLY A 171 -18.87 -12.11 -6.53
N VAL A 172 -19.72 -11.13 -6.80
CA VAL A 172 -19.51 -10.12 -7.85
C VAL A 172 -18.28 -9.25 -7.53
N GLY A 173 -18.11 -8.82 -6.28
CA GLY A 173 -16.94 -8.04 -5.89
C GLY A 173 -15.61 -8.78 -6.08
N LYS A 174 -15.57 -10.09 -5.76
CA LYS A 174 -14.38 -10.93 -6.03
C LYS A 174 -14.10 -11.05 -7.52
N PHE A 175 -15.13 -11.26 -8.33
CA PHE A 175 -15.00 -11.37 -9.78
C PHE A 175 -14.44 -10.11 -10.40
N VAL A 176 -15.02 -8.95 -10.10
CA VAL A 176 -14.56 -7.64 -10.60
C VAL A 176 -13.11 -7.36 -10.15
N ASN A 177 -12.78 -7.64 -8.89
CA ASN A 177 -11.42 -7.41 -8.39
C ASN A 177 -10.39 -8.33 -9.07
N THR A 178 -10.75 -9.59 -9.33
CA THR A 178 -9.87 -10.53 -10.07
C THR A 178 -9.62 -10.05 -11.50
N PHE A 179 -10.66 -9.56 -12.18
CA PHE A 179 -10.51 -8.99 -13.52
C PHE A 179 -9.65 -7.73 -13.55
N TYR A 180 -9.84 -6.85 -12.57
CA TYR A 180 -9.05 -5.63 -12.45
C TYR A 180 -7.57 -5.94 -12.19
N GLN A 181 -7.27 -6.88 -11.29
CA GLN A 181 -5.90 -7.33 -11.04
C GLN A 181 -5.28 -7.97 -12.26
N ALA A 182 -5.99 -8.89 -12.92
CA ALA A 182 -5.50 -9.54 -14.13
C ALA A 182 -5.20 -8.52 -15.25
N GLY A 183 -6.05 -7.50 -15.40
CA GLY A 183 -5.82 -6.42 -16.37
C GLY A 183 -4.56 -5.61 -16.06
N ARG A 184 -4.34 -5.26 -14.81
CA ARG A 184 -3.12 -4.55 -14.38
C ARG A 184 -1.87 -5.39 -14.59
N ASP A 185 -1.90 -6.66 -14.20
CA ASP A 185 -0.77 -7.57 -14.34
C ASP A 185 -0.43 -7.81 -15.82
N ALA A 186 -1.44 -7.92 -16.68
CA ALA A 186 -1.24 -8.01 -18.12
C ALA A 186 -0.57 -6.76 -18.71
N ILE A 187 -1.05 -5.57 -18.36
CA ILE A 187 -0.45 -4.30 -18.80
C ILE A 187 0.98 -4.17 -18.28
N GLN A 188 1.21 -4.50 -17.02
CA GLN A 188 2.54 -4.45 -16.41
C GLN A 188 3.50 -5.40 -17.15
N THR A 189 3.07 -6.62 -17.43
CA THR A 189 3.86 -7.61 -18.18
C THR A 189 4.14 -7.14 -19.60
N CYS A 190 3.18 -6.55 -20.28
CA CYS A 190 3.38 -5.98 -21.62
C CYS A 190 4.46 -4.88 -21.62
N ILE A 191 4.38 -3.95 -20.67
CA ILE A 191 5.31 -2.81 -20.61
C ILE A 191 6.71 -3.25 -20.15
N THR A 192 6.80 -4.10 -19.13
CA THR A 192 8.09 -4.43 -18.52
C THR A 192 8.83 -5.58 -19.19
N THR A 193 8.11 -6.46 -19.89
CA THR A 193 8.69 -7.67 -20.47
C THR A 193 8.55 -7.73 -21.99
N LEU A 194 7.32 -7.60 -22.50
CA LEU A 194 7.08 -7.77 -23.92
C LEU A 194 7.69 -6.64 -24.77
N LEU A 195 7.48 -5.40 -24.40
CA LEU A 195 8.02 -4.25 -25.15
C LEU A 195 9.56 -4.25 -25.22
N PRO A 196 10.30 -4.37 -24.11
CA PRO A 196 11.77 -4.44 -24.16
C PRO A 196 12.26 -5.66 -24.94
N PHE A 197 11.62 -6.82 -24.78
CA PHE A 197 11.98 -8.04 -25.50
C PHE A 197 11.79 -7.88 -27.02
N MET A 198 10.64 -7.33 -27.44
CA MET A 198 10.37 -7.07 -28.86
C MET A 198 11.35 -6.06 -29.46
N ALA A 199 11.69 -5.02 -28.72
CA ALA A 199 12.70 -4.05 -29.15
C ALA A 199 14.08 -4.71 -29.32
N PHE A 200 14.49 -5.55 -28.38
CA PHE A 200 15.74 -6.31 -28.45
C PHE A 200 15.77 -7.27 -29.65
N VAL A 201 14.72 -8.05 -29.85
CA VAL A 201 14.59 -8.97 -30.99
C VAL A 201 14.62 -8.21 -32.31
N SER A 202 13.92 -7.10 -32.42
CA SER A 202 13.90 -6.26 -33.63
C SER A 202 15.30 -5.70 -33.94
N LEU A 203 16.04 -5.31 -32.91
CA LEU A 203 17.44 -4.85 -33.08
C LEU A 203 18.33 -5.98 -33.59
N LEU A 204 18.24 -7.18 -33.01
CA LEU A 204 19.01 -8.35 -33.46
C LEU A 204 18.68 -8.71 -34.92
N VAL A 205 17.41 -8.77 -35.28
CA VAL A 205 16.99 -9.05 -36.66
C VAL A 205 17.51 -7.98 -37.62
N GLY A 206 17.46 -6.70 -37.21
CA GLY A 206 18.01 -5.59 -37.97
C GLY A 206 19.52 -5.72 -38.22
N ILE A 207 20.28 -6.10 -37.21
CA ILE A 207 21.72 -6.34 -37.31
C ILE A 207 22.03 -7.53 -38.22
N ILE A 208 21.34 -8.65 -38.07
CA ILE A 208 21.51 -9.87 -38.88
C ILE A 208 21.23 -9.56 -40.36
N ASN A 209 20.16 -8.85 -40.65
CA ASN A 209 19.79 -8.49 -42.03
C ASN A 209 20.73 -7.42 -42.62
N GLY A 210 21.07 -6.39 -41.83
CA GLY A 210 21.94 -5.30 -42.26
C GLY A 210 23.41 -5.69 -42.44
N SER A 211 23.91 -6.65 -41.67
CA SER A 211 25.28 -7.17 -41.76
C SER A 211 25.50 -8.18 -42.91
N GLY A 212 24.41 -8.66 -43.52
CA GLY A 212 24.49 -9.72 -44.50
C GLY A 212 24.75 -11.11 -43.92
N PHE A 213 24.88 -11.22 -42.57
CA PHE A 213 25.14 -12.48 -41.89
C PHE A 213 24.06 -13.54 -42.15
N GLY A 214 22.78 -13.14 -42.23
CA GLY A 214 21.68 -14.01 -42.55
C GLY A 214 21.83 -14.67 -43.95
N ASN A 215 22.27 -13.90 -44.94
CA ASN A 215 22.52 -14.39 -46.30
C ASN A 215 23.76 -15.30 -46.37
N ALA A 216 24.81 -15.04 -45.63
CA ALA A 216 26.00 -15.87 -45.53
C ALA A 216 25.66 -17.21 -44.88
N PHE A 217 24.88 -17.20 -43.81
CA PHE A 217 24.44 -18.40 -43.13
C PHE A 217 23.48 -19.26 -43.97
N ALA A 218 22.55 -18.60 -44.67
CA ALA A 218 21.65 -19.31 -45.63
C ALA A 218 22.44 -20.01 -46.75
N LYS A 219 23.47 -19.38 -47.32
CA LYS A 219 24.35 -19.97 -48.32
C LYS A 219 25.15 -21.16 -47.79
N LEU A 220 25.52 -21.15 -46.50
CA LEU A 220 26.23 -22.26 -45.86
C LEU A 220 25.34 -23.48 -45.70
N LEU A 221 24.03 -23.32 -45.55
CA LEU A 221 23.04 -24.39 -45.37
C LEU A 221 22.45 -24.87 -46.68
N THR A 222 22.58 -24.12 -47.80
CA THR A 222 22.01 -24.45 -49.12
C THR A 222 22.68 -25.62 -49.85
N PRO A 223 23.92 -26.09 -49.57
CA PRO A 223 24.49 -27.27 -50.23
C PRO A 223 24.10 -28.62 -49.62
N LEU A 224 23.16 -28.62 -48.69
CA LEU A 224 22.51 -29.84 -48.15
C LEU A 224 21.07 -29.94 -48.66
#